data_63ad83b5943887cb28e3bff208212f01
#
_entry.id   63ad83b5943887cb28e3bff208212f01
#
_cell.length_a   1.000
_cell.length_b   1.000
_cell.length_c   1.000
_cell.angle_alpha   90.00
_cell.angle_beta   90.00
_cell.angle_gamma   90.00
#
_symmetry.space_group_name_H-M   'P 1'
#
loop_
_entity.id
_entity.type
_entity.pdbx_description
1 polymer ?
#
loop_
_entity_poly.entity_id
_entity_poly.type
_entity_poly.pdbx_seq_one_letter_code
_entity_poly.pdbx_strand_id
1 'polypeptide(L)'
;LRTYAWLNLLDDGGILYQICKALDLPTFSLVGTNGAIVFGMVYNYLPFMVLPLYNVLAKIDENVLNAARDLGANEFQVFYKVMLPLSFPGVISGITMVFVPSLTTFAISDLLGARKILLIGNIIEQEFSTANNWHLGSGLSLVLMVFILISMALLERYDKNGEGTAL
;
A
#
# COMPACT_ATOMS: atom_id res chain seq x y z
N LEU A 1 6.10 -16.37 -3.10
CA LEU A 1 5.60 -16.89 -4.37
C LEU A 1 5.03 -15.78 -5.27
N ARG A 2 4.10 -14.93 -4.81
CA ARG A 2 3.52 -13.84 -5.63
C ARG A 2 4.57 -12.87 -6.17
N THR A 3 5.51 -12.44 -5.33
CA THR A 3 6.58 -11.50 -5.71
C THR A 3 7.54 -12.12 -6.71
N TYR A 4 7.83 -13.41 -6.61
CA TYR A 4 8.64 -14.14 -7.59
C TYR A 4 7.96 -14.24 -8.96
N ALA A 5 6.63 -14.39 -8.99
CA ALA A 5 5.90 -14.39 -10.26
C ALA A 5 6.04 -13.04 -10.98
N TRP A 6 5.96 -11.94 -10.23
CA TRP A 6 6.16 -10.60 -10.77
C TRP A 6 7.62 -10.36 -11.19
N LEU A 7 8.59 -10.87 -10.42
CA LEU A 7 9.99 -10.80 -10.83
C LEU A 7 10.18 -11.45 -12.22
N ASN A 8 9.71 -12.68 -12.41
CA ASN A 8 9.81 -13.38 -13.69
C ASN A 8 9.06 -12.69 -14.85
N LEU A 9 7.98 -11.95 -14.54
CA LEU A 9 7.23 -11.19 -15.55
C LEU A 9 7.94 -9.91 -15.97
N LEU A 10 8.58 -9.21 -15.01
CA LEU A 10 9.18 -7.90 -15.18
C LEU A 10 10.68 -7.95 -15.55
N ASP A 11 11.31 -9.13 -15.41
CA ASP A 11 12.74 -9.32 -15.64
C ASP A 11 13.11 -9.21 -17.13
N ASP A 12 14.40 -8.90 -17.38
CA ASP A 12 14.98 -8.87 -18.71
C ASP A 12 14.93 -10.27 -19.33
N GLY A 13 14.04 -10.45 -20.30
CA GLY A 13 13.73 -11.78 -20.90
C GLY A 13 12.42 -12.39 -20.41
N GLY A 14 11.72 -11.76 -19.47
CA GLY A 14 10.38 -12.15 -19.03
C GLY A 14 9.31 -12.01 -20.13
N ILE A 15 8.09 -12.48 -19.82
CA ILE A 15 6.98 -12.47 -20.78
C ILE A 15 6.66 -11.06 -21.28
N LEU A 16 6.67 -10.07 -20.40
CA LEU A 16 6.42 -8.66 -20.76
C LEU A 16 7.51 -8.12 -21.69
N TYR A 17 8.77 -8.44 -21.42
CA TYR A 17 9.88 -8.05 -22.27
C TYR A 17 9.74 -8.64 -23.68
N GLN A 18 9.36 -9.94 -23.77
CA GLN A 18 9.15 -10.62 -25.07
C GLN A 18 7.98 -10.01 -25.84
N ILE A 19 6.88 -9.66 -25.17
CA ILE A 19 5.73 -9.01 -25.81
C ILE A 19 6.11 -7.61 -26.31
N CYS A 20 6.79 -6.78 -25.50
CA CYS A 20 7.25 -5.47 -25.93
C CYS A 20 8.20 -5.57 -27.14
N LYS A 21 9.11 -6.53 -27.14
CA LYS A 21 10.02 -6.79 -28.25
C LYS A 21 9.29 -7.25 -29.53
N ALA A 22 8.24 -8.06 -29.39
CA ALA A 22 7.43 -8.53 -30.53
C ALA A 22 6.56 -7.42 -31.14
N LEU A 23 6.23 -6.38 -30.34
CA LEU A 23 5.44 -5.22 -30.76
C LEU A 23 6.31 -4.01 -31.16
N ASP A 24 7.63 -4.19 -31.25
CA ASP A 24 8.61 -3.11 -31.57
C ASP A 24 8.52 -1.90 -30.61
N LEU A 25 8.08 -2.14 -29.37
CA LEU A 25 7.99 -1.13 -28.32
C LEU A 25 9.34 -1.03 -27.58
N PRO A 26 9.68 0.15 -27.03
CA PRO A 26 10.88 0.30 -26.24
C PRO A 26 10.86 -0.67 -25.05
N THR A 27 11.85 -1.54 -24.99
CA THR A 27 12.02 -2.51 -23.89
C THR A 27 12.58 -1.78 -22.67
N PHE A 28 11.83 -1.81 -21.57
CA PHE A 28 12.26 -1.24 -20.29
C PHE A 28 12.58 -2.39 -19.31
N SER A 29 13.78 -2.36 -18.75
CA SER A 29 14.07 -3.13 -17.53
C SER A 29 13.36 -2.46 -16.36
N LEU A 30 12.27 -3.04 -15.91
CA LEU A 30 11.51 -2.53 -14.76
C LEU A 30 12.12 -2.99 -13.45
N VAL A 31 12.76 -4.17 -13.43
CA VAL A 31 13.43 -4.70 -12.24
C VAL A 31 14.61 -3.81 -11.86
N GLY A 32 14.75 -3.53 -10.58
CA GLY A 32 15.79 -2.62 -10.07
C GLY A 32 15.41 -1.14 -10.13
N THR A 33 14.15 -0.82 -10.39
CA THR A 33 13.62 0.55 -10.35
C THR A 33 12.71 0.77 -9.15
N ASN A 34 12.60 2.04 -8.71
CA ASN A 34 11.63 2.42 -7.67
C ASN A 34 10.19 2.07 -8.08
N GLY A 35 9.87 2.17 -9.39
CA GLY A 35 8.55 1.84 -9.92
C GLY A 35 8.17 0.39 -9.71
N ALA A 36 9.11 -0.56 -9.92
CA ALA A 36 8.86 -1.98 -9.69
C ALA A 36 8.59 -2.28 -8.21
N ILE A 37 9.32 -1.63 -7.29
CA ILE A 37 9.11 -1.79 -5.85
C ILE A 37 7.73 -1.28 -5.45
N VAL A 38 7.37 -0.05 -5.88
CA VAL A 38 6.06 0.55 -5.59
C VAL A 38 4.93 -0.31 -6.15
N PHE A 39 5.06 -0.78 -7.39
CA PHE A 39 4.09 -1.68 -8.00
C PHE A 39 3.93 -2.98 -7.20
N GLY A 40 5.05 -3.61 -6.81
CA GLY A 40 5.04 -4.81 -5.99
C GLY A 40 4.40 -4.59 -4.62
N MET A 41 4.65 -3.44 -3.98
CA MET A 41 4.02 -3.07 -2.71
C MET A 41 2.51 -2.86 -2.88
N VAL A 42 2.09 -2.08 -3.87
CA VAL A 42 0.68 -1.84 -4.16
C VAL A 42 -0.05 -3.17 -4.39
N TYR A 43 0.49 -4.04 -5.23
CA TYR A 43 -0.11 -5.33 -5.51
C TYR A 43 -0.23 -6.24 -4.27
N ASN A 44 0.83 -6.30 -3.44
CA ASN A 44 0.81 -7.15 -2.25
C ASN A 44 -0.12 -6.62 -1.16
N TYR A 45 -0.21 -5.30 -1.00
CA TYR A 45 -0.99 -4.66 0.07
C TYR A 45 -2.38 -4.21 -0.36
N LEU A 46 -2.71 -4.29 -1.65
CA LEU A 46 -4.03 -3.93 -2.17
C LEU A 46 -5.20 -4.63 -1.43
N PRO A 47 -5.15 -5.94 -1.10
CA PRO A 47 -6.24 -6.57 -0.36
C PRO A 47 -6.47 -5.94 1.02
N PHE A 48 -5.40 -5.52 1.70
CA PHE A 48 -5.48 -4.87 3.02
C PHE A 48 -6.10 -3.46 2.95
N MET A 49 -6.01 -2.79 1.80
CA MET A 49 -6.69 -1.52 1.56
C MET A 49 -8.15 -1.71 1.14
N VAL A 50 -8.42 -2.72 0.31
CA VAL A 50 -9.76 -2.95 -0.24
C VAL A 50 -10.73 -3.43 0.83
N LEU A 51 -10.31 -4.30 1.76
CA LEU A 51 -11.19 -4.89 2.77
C LEU A 51 -11.84 -3.85 3.70
N PRO A 52 -11.10 -2.93 4.36
CA PRO A 52 -11.72 -1.90 5.20
C PRO A 52 -12.63 -0.98 4.39
N LEU A 53 -12.19 -0.59 3.20
CA LEU A 53 -12.97 0.27 2.31
C LEU A 53 -14.30 -0.38 1.91
N TYR A 54 -14.26 -1.65 1.52
CA TYR A 54 -15.45 -2.44 1.21
C TYR A 54 -16.40 -2.53 2.41
N ASN A 55 -15.88 -2.80 3.60
CA ASN A 55 -16.67 -2.92 4.82
C ASN A 55 -17.43 -1.62 5.17
N VAL A 56 -16.82 -0.47 4.93
CA VAL A 56 -17.48 0.82 5.15
C VAL A 56 -18.50 1.10 4.05
N LEU A 57 -18.15 0.88 2.79
CA LEU A 57 -19.05 1.10 1.65
C LEU A 57 -20.29 0.20 1.72
N ALA A 58 -20.13 -1.07 2.13
CA ALA A 58 -21.23 -2.00 2.27
C ALA A 58 -22.22 -1.67 3.42
N LYS A 59 -21.80 -0.78 4.34
CA LYS A 59 -22.67 -0.30 5.44
C LYS A 59 -23.40 1.00 5.13
N ILE A 60 -23.12 1.64 4.00
CA ILE A 60 -23.83 2.85 3.59
C ILE A 60 -25.30 2.49 3.32
N ASP A 61 -26.21 3.18 3.99
CA ASP A 61 -27.63 2.99 3.79
C ASP A 61 -28.05 3.46 2.39
N GLU A 62 -28.72 2.60 1.64
CA GLU A 62 -29.22 2.93 0.30
C GLU A 62 -30.22 4.09 0.33
N ASN A 63 -30.93 4.29 1.45
CA ASN A 63 -31.84 5.42 1.62
C ASN A 63 -31.12 6.77 1.52
N VAL A 64 -29.88 6.86 2.01
CA VAL A 64 -29.06 8.06 1.90
C VAL A 64 -28.69 8.35 0.45
N LEU A 65 -28.37 7.30 -0.32
CA LEU A 65 -28.05 7.42 -1.74
C LEU A 65 -29.30 7.82 -2.56
N ASN A 66 -30.44 7.21 -2.24
CA ASN A 66 -31.71 7.52 -2.89
C ASN A 66 -32.19 8.94 -2.58
N ALA A 67 -32.08 9.39 -1.31
CA ALA A 67 -32.40 10.77 -0.95
C ALA A 67 -31.55 11.79 -1.71
N ALA A 68 -30.28 11.51 -1.95
CA ALA A 68 -29.42 12.38 -2.76
C ALA A 68 -29.86 12.42 -4.23
N ARG A 69 -30.33 11.29 -4.79
CA ARG A 69 -30.89 11.21 -6.15
C ARG A 69 -32.20 11.97 -6.25
N ASP A 70 -33.08 11.86 -5.27
CA ASP A 70 -34.36 12.58 -5.21
C ASP A 70 -34.18 14.09 -5.17
N LEU A 71 -33.06 14.56 -4.59
CA LEU A 71 -32.64 15.97 -4.62
C LEU A 71 -31.99 16.40 -5.94
N GLY A 72 -32.01 15.53 -6.96
CA GLY A 72 -31.52 15.82 -8.31
C GLY A 72 -30.02 15.60 -8.51
N ALA A 73 -29.33 14.90 -7.58
CA ALA A 73 -27.93 14.55 -7.76
C ALA A 73 -27.77 13.46 -8.84
N ASN A 74 -26.86 13.68 -9.79
CA ASN A 74 -26.46 12.62 -10.72
C ASN A 74 -25.52 11.61 -10.04
N GLU A 75 -25.31 10.43 -10.67
CA GLU A 75 -24.49 9.35 -10.10
C GLU A 75 -23.07 9.80 -9.72
N PHE A 76 -22.46 10.67 -10.51
CA PHE A 76 -21.13 11.21 -10.19
C PHE A 76 -21.16 12.14 -8.96
N GLN A 77 -22.22 12.91 -8.78
CA GLN A 77 -22.42 13.76 -7.61
C GLN A 77 -22.70 12.91 -6.36
N VAL A 78 -23.50 11.86 -6.47
CA VAL A 78 -23.74 10.90 -5.39
C VAL A 78 -22.43 10.26 -4.97
N PHE A 79 -21.61 9.79 -5.91
CA PHE A 79 -20.32 9.20 -5.62
C PHE A 79 -19.40 10.20 -4.90
N TYR A 80 -19.18 11.38 -5.49
CA TYR A 80 -18.18 12.33 -5.00
C TYR A 80 -18.61 13.08 -3.73
N LYS A 81 -19.92 13.41 -3.60
CA LYS A 81 -20.43 14.22 -2.47
C LYS A 81 -20.98 13.40 -1.32
N VAL A 82 -21.35 12.14 -1.55
CA VAL A 82 -21.98 11.29 -0.52
C VAL A 82 -21.11 10.08 -0.23
N MET A 83 -20.85 9.22 -1.21
CA MET A 83 -20.13 7.96 -0.98
C MET A 83 -18.68 8.19 -0.56
N LEU A 84 -17.96 9.07 -1.24
CA LEU A 84 -16.55 9.33 -0.98
C LEU A 84 -16.32 9.88 0.44
N PRO A 85 -17.05 10.90 0.92
CA PRO A 85 -16.90 11.37 2.31
C PRO A 85 -17.27 10.31 3.35
N LEU A 86 -18.34 9.54 3.11
CA LEU A 86 -18.76 8.47 4.00
C LEU A 86 -17.78 7.27 4.00
N SER A 87 -16.98 7.10 2.94
CA SER A 87 -15.96 6.08 2.87
C SER A 87 -14.64 6.46 3.56
N PHE A 88 -14.47 7.71 3.97
CA PHE A 88 -13.22 8.23 4.54
C PHE A 88 -12.70 7.43 5.75
N PRO A 89 -13.55 6.98 6.71
CA PRO A 89 -13.10 6.12 7.81
C PRO A 89 -12.50 4.80 7.32
N GLY A 90 -13.08 4.21 6.26
CA GLY A 90 -12.53 3.00 5.63
C GLY A 90 -11.17 3.24 4.96
N VAL A 91 -10.97 4.43 4.37
CA VAL A 91 -9.67 4.82 3.80
C VAL A 91 -8.61 4.94 4.89
N ILE A 92 -8.93 5.60 6.01
CA ILE A 92 -7.98 5.75 7.14
C ILE A 92 -7.62 4.38 7.72
N SER A 93 -8.61 3.53 7.97
CA SER A 93 -8.39 2.16 8.45
C SER A 93 -7.54 1.34 7.48
N GLY A 94 -7.79 1.46 6.16
CA GLY A 94 -6.98 0.81 5.13
C GLY A 94 -5.54 1.30 5.10
N ILE A 95 -5.33 2.62 5.20
CA ILE A 95 -3.98 3.21 5.29
C ILE A 95 -3.25 2.65 6.51
N THR A 96 -3.90 2.60 7.67
CA THR A 96 -3.31 2.06 8.90
C THR A 96 -2.88 0.59 8.73
N MET A 97 -3.73 -0.24 8.10
CA MET A 97 -3.42 -1.65 7.83
C MET A 97 -2.27 -1.87 6.85
N VAL A 98 -2.09 -0.96 5.89
CA VAL A 98 -1.02 -1.05 4.87
C VAL A 98 0.28 -0.43 5.37
N PHE A 99 0.21 0.60 6.21
CA PHE A 99 1.34 1.42 6.62
C PHE A 99 2.44 0.61 7.33
N VAL A 100 2.08 -0.16 8.35
CA VAL A 100 3.05 -0.94 9.14
C VAL A 100 3.78 -1.98 8.28
N PRO A 101 3.10 -2.88 7.54
CA PRO A 101 3.80 -3.86 6.72
C PRO A 101 4.59 -3.23 5.56
N SER A 102 4.18 -2.05 5.05
CA SER A 102 4.94 -1.37 3.99
C SER A 102 6.28 -0.82 4.49
N LEU A 103 6.33 -0.31 5.72
CA LEU A 103 7.56 0.19 6.34
C LEU A 103 8.53 -0.91 6.74
N THR A 104 8.02 -2.06 7.18
CA THR A 104 8.83 -3.17 7.66
C THR A 104 9.23 -4.16 6.56
N THR A 105 8.68 -3.99 5.34
CA THR A 105 9.01 -4.92 4.24
C THR A 105 10.44 -4.76 3.78
N PHE A 106 11.10 -5.87 3.53
CA PHE A 106 12.41 -5.95 2.88
C PHE A 106 12.37 -6.88 1.66
N ALA A 107 11.56 -7.93 1.71
CA ALA A 107 11.53 -8.95 0.68
C ALA A 107 11.10 -8.43 -0.70
N ILE A 108 10.18 -7.45 -0.77
CA ILE A 108 9.73 -6.86 -2.03
C ILE A 108 10.85 -6.03 -2.65
N SER A 109 11.53 -5.22 -1.84
CA SER A 109 12.66 -4.41 -2.30
C SER A 109 13.86 -5.27 -2.70
N ASP A 110 14.12 -6.34 -1.99
CA ASP A 110 15.23 -7.27 -2.29
C ASP A 110 15.04 -7.96 -3.64
N LEU A 111 13.82 -8.38 -3.94
CA LEU A 111 13.47 -9.06 -5.18
C LEU A 111 13.30 -8.09 -6.36
N LEU A 112 12.39 -7.13 -6.26
CA LEU A 112 12.05 -6.22 -7.35
C LEU A 112 13.00 -5.04 -7.49
N GLY A 113 13.67 -4.63 -6.40
CA GLY A 113 14.71 -3.61 -6.41
C GLY A 113 16.09 -4.12 -6.83
N ALA A 114 16.22 -5.43 -7.12
CA ALA A 114 17.48 -6.08 -7.48
C ALA A 114 18.63 -5.73 -6.53
N ARG A 115 18.36 -5.53 -5.25
CA ARG A 115 19.30 -5.09 -4.20
C ARG A 115 19.98 -3.74 -4.46
N LYS A 116 19.51 -2.98 -5.44
CA LYS A 116 20.04 -1.63 -5.73
C LYS A 116 19.39 -0.55 -4.87
N ILE A 117 18.19 -0.81 -4.36
CA ILE A 117 17.39 0.12 -3.58
C ILE A 117 17.17 -0.51 -2.21
N LEU A 118 17.75 0.09 -1.18
CA LEU A 118 17.66 -0.35 0.19
C LEU A 118 16.56 0.44 0.91
N LEU A 119 15.55 -0.26 1.40
CA LEU A 119 14.58 0.27 2.34
C LEU A 119 15.10 0.07 3.77
N ILE A 120 14.48 0.74 4.75
CA ILE A 120 14.87 0.61 6.15
C ILE A 120 14.80 -0.85 6.64
N GLY A 121 13.80 -1.61 6.16
CA GLY A 121 13.67 -3.04 6.45
C GLY A 121 14.85 -3.87 5.92
N ASN A 122 15.39 -3.54 4.73
CA ASN A 122 16.58 -4.20 4.20
C ASN A 122 17.83 -3.93 5.04
N ILE A 123 18.00 -2.68 5.51
CA ILE A 123 19.14 -2.31 6.34
C ILE A 123 19.10 -3.09 7.66
N ILE A 124 17.94 -3.12 8.31
CA ILE A 124 17.75 -3.88 9.56
C ILE A 124 18.02 -5.37 9.34
N GLU A 125 17.49 -5.95 8.27
CA GLU A 125 17.71 -7.35 7.92
C GLU A 125 19.20 -7.64 7.68
N GLN A 126 19.91 -6.79 6.94
CA GLN A 126 21.35 -6.95 6.68
C GLN A 126 22.20 -6.86 7.94
N GLU A 127 21.88 -5.98 8.89
CA GLU A 127 22.61 -5.87 10.16
C GLU A 127 22.48 -7.13 11.00
N PHE A 128 21.31 -7.79 10.98
CA PHE A 128 21.11 -9.04 11.69
C PHE A 128 21.70 -10.26 10.97
N SER A 129 21.49 -10.35 9.64
CA SER A 129 21.80 -11.56 8.88
C SER A 129 23.22 -11.58 8.32
N THR A 130 23.72 -10.46 7.82
CA THR A 130 24.99 -10.38 7.07
C THR A 130 26.11 -9.75 7.89
N ALA A 131 25.85 -8.58 8.49
CA ALA A 131 26.84 -7.86 9.29
C ALA A 131 27.03 -8.45 10.69
N ASN A 132 26.10 -9.30 11.16
CA ASN A 132 26.07 -9.89 12.49
C ASN A 132 26.20 -8.85 13.62
N ASN A 133 25.73 -7.61 13.34
CA ASN A 133 25.80 -6.47 14.24
C ASN A 133 24.47 -6.29 14.97
N TRP A 134 24.23 -7.14 15.96
CA TRP A 134 22.98 -7.17 16.73
C TRP A 134 22.68 -5.86 17.46
N HIS A 135 23.72 -5.12 17.86
CA HIS A 135 23.54 -3.83 18.55
C HIS A 135 22.94 -2.77 17.64
N LEU A 136 23.44 -2.65 16.41
CA LEU A 136 22.96 -1.67 15.44
C LEU A 136 21.61 -2.09 14.88
N GLY A 137 21.42 -3.37 14.56
CA GLY A 137 20.15 -3.91 14.11
C GLY A 137 19.03 -3.70 15.12
N SER A 138 19.27 -3.99 16.42
CA SER A 138 18.29 -3.75 17.47
C SER A 138 18.00 -2.27 17.69
N GLY A 139 19.02 -1.39 17.61
CA GLY A 139 18.86 0.05 17.70
C GLY A 139 17.96 0.61 16.60
N LEU A 140 18.23 0.23 15.34
CA LEU A 140 17.41 0.65 14.19
C LEU A 140 15.96 0.12 14.30
N SER A 141 15.78 -1.13 14.72
CA SER A 141 14.46 -1.72 14.93
C SER A 141 13.67 -0.97 16.00
N LEU A 142 14.33 -0.56 17.10
CA LEU A 142 13.70 0.20 18.17
C LEU A 142 13.27 1.59 17.67
N VAL A 143 14.12 2.29 16.95
CA VAL A 143 13.79 3.60 16.34
C VAL A 143 12.60 3.47 15.40
N LEU A 144 12.62 2.45 14.52
CA LEU A 144 11.51 2.20 13.60
C LEU A 144 10.22 1.87 14.36
N MET A 145 10.28 1.06 15.42
CA MET A 145 9.13 0.73 16.25
C MET A 145 8.52 1.99 16.90
N VAL A 146 9.35 2.85 17.49
CA VAL A 146 8.88 4.12 18.08
C VAL A 146 8.22 5.01 17.03
N PHE A 147 8.83 5.12 15.85
CA PHE A 147 8.25 5.88 14.73
C PHE A 147 6.89 5.33 14.29
N ILE A 148 6.75 4.00 14.17
CA ILE A 148 5.48 3.34 13.83
C ILE A 148 4.43 3.62 14.91
N LEU A 149 4.77 3.47 16.19
CA LEU A 149 3.82 3.71 17.29
C LEU A 149 3.32 5.15 17.31
N ILE A 150 4.21 6.13 17.12
CA ILE A 150 3.82 7.54 17.03
C ILE A 150 2.92 7.78 15.82
N SER A 151 3.27 7.23 14.67
CA SER A 151 2.49 7.40 13.45
C SER A 151 1.10 6.77 13.56
N MET A 152 1.00 5.56 14.16
CA MET A 152 -0.29 4.92 14.42
C MET A 152 -1.15 5.71 15.42
N ALA A 153 -0.57 6.20 16.51
CA ALA A 153 -1.30 7.02 17.47
C ALA A 153 -1.85 8.31 16.84
N LEU A 154 -1.11 8.90 15.90
CA LEU A 154 -1.59 10.06 15.14
C LEU A 154 -2.74 9.68 14.20
N LEU A 155 -2.63 8.57 13.46
CA LEU A 155 -3.69 8.08 12.56
C LEU A 155 -4.98 7.75 13.33
N GLU A 156 -4.89 7.04 14.46
CA GLU A 156 -6.04 6.72 15.30
C GLU A 156 -6.72 7.98 15.88
N ARG A 157 -5.95 9.01 16.16
CA ARG A 157 -6.52 10.28 16.63
C ARG A 157 -7.34 10.98 15.55
N TYR A 158 -6.94 10.85 14.29
CA TYR A 158 -7.71 11.33 13.13
C TYR A 158 -8.96 10.49 12.89
N ASP A 159 -8.90 9.17 13.07
CA ASP A 159 -10.03 8.25 12.90
C ASP A 159 -11.14 8.53 13.93
N LYS A 160 -10.79 8.66 15.21
CA LYS A 160 -11.76 9.03 16.27
C LYS A 160 -12.45 10.38 16.06
N ASN A 161 -11.78 11.34 15.41
CA ASN A 161 -12.39 12.63 15.07
C ASN A 161 -13.35 12.50 13.86
N GLY A 162 -13.21 11.46 13.02
CA GLY A 162 -14.12 11.18 11.90
C GLY A 162 -15.43 10.52 12.33
N GLU A 163 -15.40 9.65 13.33
CA GLU A 163 -16.62 9.03 13.88
C GLU A 163 -17.49 10.00 14.72
N GLY A 164 -16.90 11.06 15.25
CA GLY A 164 -17.59 12.06 16.07
C GLY A 164 -18.48 13.05 15.31
N THR A 165 -18.42 13.07 13.98
CA THR A 165 -19.20 14.00 13.13
C THR A 165 -20.37 13.34 12.40
N ALA A 166 -20.66 12.05 12.67
CA ALA A 166 -21.77 11.30 12.09
C ALA A 166 -22.89 10.98 13.14
N LEU A 167 -23.20 11.94 14.01
CA LEU A 167 -24.41 11.94 14.85
C LEU A 167 -25.30 13.11 14.47
#